data_6b167ab93b951c088baf525a9d061ea3
#
_entry.id   6b167ab93b951c088baf525a9d061ea3
#
_cell.length_a   1.000
_cell.length_b   1.000
_cell.length_c   1.000
_cell.angle_alpha   90.00
_cell.angle_beta   90.00
_cell.angle_gamma   90.00
#
_symmetry.space_group_name_H-M   'P 1'
#
loop_
_entity.id
_entity.type
_entity.pdbx_description
1 polymer ?
#
loop_
_entity_poly.entity_id
_entity_poly.type
_entity_poly.pdbx_seq_one_letter_code
_entity_poly.pdbx_strand_id
1 'polypeptide(L)'
;ACDFNVILDHAHENHDHDMEYLHGDHHDDHHHEEHHHDHENHYHDEHYHDHEDHHHDEHHHHEHRSPEDIIHIIGHASMADSARELACKIVKILANAEAKAHGVPLEQVHFHEVGAVDSIVDIVAAAVCADSLNFDEVYIPQLNEGRGMVRCQHGLLPIPVPAVANIITDHHLKLQITNVEGELVTPTGAAIAAALRTSEQLPEQFVIEKVGMGAGKREYECVGVLRAMMVA
;
A
#
# COMPACT_ATOMS: atom_id res chain seq x y z
N ALA A 1 -1.68 -7.90 19.15
CA ALA A 1 -2.14 -7.06 18.04
C ALA A 1 -3.17 -7.85 17.22
N CYS A 2 -4.12 -7.15 16.60
CA CYS A 2 -5.02 -7.76 15.62
C CYS A 2 -4.35 -7.69 14.24
N ASP A 3 -4.46 -8.77 13.51
CA ASP A 3 -4.17 -8.81 12.08
C ASP A 3 -5.49 -8.88 11.32
N PHE A 4 -5.58 -8.15 10.22
CA PHE A 4 -6.74 -8.11 9.35
C PHE A 4 -6.37 -8.74 8.00
N ASN A 5 -7.09 -9.79 7.62
CA ASN A 5 -6.81 -10.50 6.38
C ASN A 5 -8.01 -10.44 5.44
N VAL A 6 -7.79 -9.96 4.22
CA VAL A 6 -8.80 -9.94 3.16
C VAL A 6 -8.67 -11.25 2.39
N ILE A 7 -9.75 -12.05 2.38
CA ILE A 7 -9.80 -13.29 1.60
C ILE A 7 -10.57 -12.98 0.31
N LEU A 8 -9.86 -13.03 -0.79
CA LEU A 8 -10.42 -12.83 -2.13
C LEU A 8 -10.87 -14.18 -2.72
N ASP A 9 -11.87 -14.17 -3.57
CA ASP A 9 -12.21 -15.33 -4.37
C ASP A 9 -11.27 -15.46 -5.59
N HIS A 10 -11.21 -16.66 -6.19
CA HIS A 10 -10.32 -16.94 -7.33
C HIS A 10 -10.57 -16.06 -8.56
N ALA A 11 -11.74 -15.41 -8.68
CA ALA A 11 -12.05 -14.52 -9.78
C ALA A 11 -11.53 -13.10 -9.56
N HIS A 12 -11.19 -12.76 -8.32
CA HIS A 12 -10.73 -11.44 -7.88
C HIS A 12 -9.42 -11.52 -7.10
N GLU A 13 -8.67 -12.61 -7.28
CA GLU A 13 -7.32 -12.74 -6.73
C GLU A 13 -6.47 -11.59 -7.28
N ASN A 14 -6.48 -10.51 -6.52
CA ASN A 14 -5.44 -9.54 -6.60
C ASN A 14 -4.25 -10.22 -5.94
N HIS A 15 -3.45 -10.85 -6.75
CA HIS A 15 -2.21 -11.39 -6.29
C HIS A 15 -1.38 -10.22 -5.77
N ASP A 16 -1.32 -10.11 -4.47
CA ASP A 16 -0.25 -9.41 -3.77
C ASP A 16 1.01 -10.27 -4.01
N HIS A 17 1.31 -10.44 -5.31
CA HIS A 17 2.21 -11.44 -5.86
C HIS A 17 3.62 -11.25 -5.42
N ASP A 18 3.94 -10.13 -4.80
CA ASP A 18 5.33 -9.80 -4.77
C ASP A 18 5.82 -9.31 -3.43
N MET A 19 5.19 -9.79 -2.34
CA MET A 19 5.87 -9.70 -1.05
C MET A 19 7.25 -10.38 -1.12
N GLU A 20 7.37 -11.50 -1.84
CA GLU A 20 8.66 -12.16 -2.12
C GLU A 20 9.52 -11.36 -3.12
N TYR A 21 8.94 -10.84 -4.20
CA TYR A 21 9.63 -9.99 -5.17
C TYR A 21 9.97 -8.61 -4.58
N LEU A 22 9.08 -8.03 -3.77
CA LEU A 22 9.30 -6.73 -3.13
C LEU A 22 10.28 -6.82 -1.95
N HIS A 23 10.38 -8.00 -1.31
CA HIS A 23 11.18 -8.19 -0.10
C HIS A 23 12.18 -9.35 -0.18
N GLY A 24 12.20 -10.12 -1.28
CA GLY A 24 13.12 -11.23 -1.47
C GLY A 24 14.55 -10.76 -1.79
N ASP A 25 15.50 -11.17 -0.96
CA ASP A 25 16.91 -11.20 -1.35
C ASP A 25 17.09 -12.28 -2.41
N HIS A 26 17.16 -11.89 -3.68
CA HIS A 26 17.64 -12.79 -4.71
C HIS A 26 19.14 -13.03 -4.52
N HIS A 27 19.48 -14.05 -3.77
CA HIS A 27 20.80 -14.66 -3.87
C HIS A 27 20.85 -15.42 -5.20
N ASP A 28 21.25 -14.72 -6.25
CA ASP A 28 21.68 -15.34 -7.49
C ASP A 28 23.05 -15.99 -7.27
N ASP A 29 23.04 -17.19 -6.65
CA ASP A 29 24.18 -18.10 -6.70
C ASP A 29 24.20 -18.80 -8.07
N HIS A 30 24.59 -18.07 -9.10
CA HIS A 30 24.99 -18.66 -10.36
C HIS A 30 26.39 -19.25 -10.23
N HIS A 31 26.47 -20.51 -9.82
CA HIS A 31 27.65 -21.34 -10.06
C HIS A 31 27.79 -21.54 -11.56
N HIS A 32 28.68 -20.77 -12.18
CA HIS A 32 29.20 -21.09 -13.49
C HIS A 32 30.16 -22.29 -13.36
N GLU A 33 29.68 -23.48 -13.68
CA GLU A 33 30.56 -24.59 -14.01
C GLU A 33 31.03 -24.37 -15.44
N GLU A 34 32.32 -24.08 -15.57
CA GLU A 34 33.02 -24.05 -16.86
C GLU A 34 33.15 -25.48 -17.38
N HIS A 35 32.32 -25.84 -18.34
CA HIS A 35 32.54 -27.03 -19.15
C HIS A 35 33.26 -26.65 -20.46
N HIS A 36 34.57 -26.96 -20.49
CA HIS A 36 35.30 -27.02 -21.72
C HIS A 36 34.82 -28.22 -22.55
N HIS A 37 34.32 -27.98 -23.74
CA HIS A 37 34.17 -28.99 -24.77
C HIS A 37 34.89 -28.59 -26.05
N ASP A 38 35.81 -29.49 -26.44
CA ASP A 38 36.58 -29.46 -27.65
C ASP A 38 35.73 -29.56 -28.92
N HIS A 39 36.17 -28.86 -29.95
CA HIS A 39 35.60 -28.86 -31.28
C HIS A 39 35.86 -30.17 -32.01
N GLU A 40 34.80 -30.82 -32.52
CA GLU A 40 34.89 -31.61 -33.73
C GLU A 40 33.73 -31.30 -34.69
N ASN A 41 34.10 -30.99 -35.90
CA ASN A 41 33.23 -30.68 -37.04
C ASN A 41 32.42 -31.88 -37.49
N HIS A 42 31.06 -31.71 -37.58
CA HIS A 42 30.29 -32.52 -38.55
C HIS A 42 29.19 -31.64 -39.17
N TYR A 43 29.26 -31.57 -40.51
CA TYR A 43 28.17 -31.11 -41.37
C TYR A 43 27.08 -32.15 -41.39
N HIS A 44 25.80 -31.77 -41.22
CA HIS A 44 24.64 -32.44 -41.82
C HIS A 44 23.40 -31.55 -41.83
N ASP A 45 22.94 -31.37 -43.03
CA ASP A 45 21.59 -31.25 -43.60
C ASP A 45 20.41 -30.63 -42.81
N GLU A 46 19.79 -29.75 -43.58
CA GLU A 46 18.55 -29.00 -43.35
C GLU A 46 17.36 -29.91 -43.09
N HIS A 47 16.70 -29.73 -41.94
CA HIS A 47 15.28 -29.99 -41.78
C HIS A 47 14.64 -28.82 -41.03
N TYR A 48 13.87 -28.02 -41.77
CA TYR A 48 12.92 -27.04 -41.23
C TYR A 48 11.79 -27.80 -40.55
N HIS A 49 11.71 -27.69 -39.21
CA HIS A 49 10.51 -27.93 -38.48
C HIS A 49 10.05 -26.59 -37.91
N ASP A 50 8.95 -26.09 -38.52
CA ASP A 50 8.13 -25.01 -38.01
C ASP A 50 7.49 -25.49 -36.68
N HIS A 51 8.05 -25.08 -35.56
CA HIS A 51 7.38 -25.12 -34.27
C HIS A 51 6.79 -23.74 -34.04
N GLU A 52 5.49 -23.61 -34.28
CA GLU A 52 4.71 -22.53 -33.76
C GLU A 52 4.70 -22.64 -32.22
N ASP A 53 5.64 -21.97 -31.60
CA ASP A 53 5.62 -21.73 -30.17
C ASP A 53 4.46 -20.75 -29.86
N HIS A 54 3.31 -21.31 -29.52
CA HIS A 54 2.25 -20.56 -28.91
C HIS A 54 2.72 -20.13 -27.51
N HIS A 55 3.42 -19.00 -27.45
CA HIS A 55 3.55 -18.26 -26.21
C HIS A 55 2.14 -17.77 -25.85
N HIS A 56 1.49 -18.49 -24.95
CA HIS A 56 0.39 -17.93 -24.17
C HIS A 56 1.01 -16.88 -23.25
N ASP A 57 1.10 -15.66 -23.75
CA ASP A 57 1.23 -14.49 -22.89
C ASP A 57 -0.06 -14.41 -22.09
N GLU A 58 -0.06 -14.99 -20.90
CA GLU A 58 -1.05 -14.69 -19.87
C GLU A 58 -0.82 -13.24 -19.47
N HIS A 59 -1.46 -12.34 -20.22
CA HIS A 59 -1.58 -10.95 -19.83
C HIS A 59 -2.42 -10.90 -18.55
N HIS A 60 -1.76 -10.92 -17.40
CA HIS A 60 -2.37 -10.53 -16.16
C HIS A 60 -2.81 -9.08 -16.28
N HIS A 61 -4.08 -8.87 -16.57
CA HIS A 61 -4.71 -7.56 -16.54
C HIS A 61 -4.74 -7.09 -15.09
N HIS A 62 -3.75 -6.30 -14.69
CA HIS A 62 -3.86 -5.49 -13.49
C HIS A 62 -5.01 -4.51 -13.73
N GLU A 63 -6.11 -4.69 -13.01
CA GLU A 63 -7.22 -3.75 -13.07
C GLU A 63 -6.77 -2.43 -12.40
N HIS A 64 -6.32 -1.49 -13.23
CA HIS A 64 -6.08 -0.12 -12.79
C HIS A 64 -7.42 0.56 -12.56
N ARG A 65 -7.76 0.84 -11.30
CA ARG A 65 -8.99 1.56 -10.95
C ARG A 65 -8.72 3.05 -10.83
N SER A 66 -9.63 3.85 -11.40
CA SER A 66 -9.63 5.29 -11.17
C SER A 66 -10.18 5.61 -9.77
N PRO A 67 -9.88 6.81 -9.22
CA PRO A 67 -10.51 7.26 -7.98
C PRO A 67 -12.03 7.23 -8.02
N GLU A 68 -12.63 7.53 -9.18
CA GLU A 68 -14.07 7.49 -9.40
C GLU A 68 -14.62 6.08 -9.30
N ASP A 69 -13.93 5.08 -9.83
CA ASP A 69 -14.35 3.67 -9.71
C ASP A 69 -14.40 3.23 -8.25
N ILE A 70 -13.37 3.60 -7.47
CA ILE A 70 -13.33 3.27 -6.04
C ILE A 70 -14.45 4.00 -5.27
N ILE A 71 -14.67 5.28 -5.55
CA ILE A 71 -15.77 6.04 -4.93
C ILE A 71 -17.13 5.41 -5.31
N HIS A 72 -17.28 4.95 -6.54
CA HIS A 72 -18.49 4.24 -6.98
C HIS A 72 -18.69 2.93 -6.20
N ILE A 73 -17.64 2.11 -6.02
CA ILE A 73 -17.68 0.87 -5.22
C ILE A 73 -18.09 1.19 -3.79
N ILE A 74 -17.46 2.17 -3.15
CA ILE A 74 -17.77 2.62 -1.79
C ILE A 74 -19.22 3.12 -1.71
N GLY A 75 -19.70 3.80 -2.75
CA GLY A 75 -21.06 4.30 -2.85
C GLY A 75 -22.14 3.21 -2.76
N HIS A 76 -21.83 2.00 -3.21
CA HIS A 76 -22.75 0.84 -3.23
C HIS A 76 -22.54 -0.10 -2.03
N ALA A 77 -21.50 0.10 -1.23
CA ALA A 77 -21.25 -0.73 -0.06
C ALA A 77 -22.29 -0.46 1.05
N SER A 78 -22.68 -1.51 1.77
CA SER A 78 -23.62 -1.40 2.90
C SER A 78 -22.90 -0.89 4.15
N MET A 79 -23.03 0.42 4.43
CA MET A 79 -22.44 1.08 5.59
C MET A 79 -23.24 2.35 5.96
N ALA A 80 -22.95 2.92 7.13
CA ALA A 80 -23.51 4.22 7.52
C ALA A 80 -23.03 5.34 6.57
N ASP A 81 -23.85 6.37 6.38
CA ASP A 81 -23.50 7.49 5.47
C ASP A 81 -22.27 8.24 5.94
N SER A 82 -22.10 8.44 7.26
CA SER A 82 -20.90 9.03 7.87
C SER A 82 -19.62 8.25 7.59
N ALA A 83 -19.68 6.92 7.70
CA ALA A 83 -18.56 6.05 7.32
C ALA A 83 -18.24 6.14 5.82
N ARG A 84 -19.29 6.20 4.98
CA ARG A 84 -19.14 6.36 3.53
C ARG A 84 -18.47 7.69 3.17
N GLU A 85 -18.91 8.78 3.78
CA GLU A 85 -18.31 10.10 3.58
C GLU A 85 -16.83 10.12 3.98
N LEU A 86 -16.49 9.48 5.11
CA LEU A 86 -15.11 9.36 5.56
C LEU A 86 -14.26 8.53 4.59
N ALA A 87 -14.76 7.37 4.13
CA ALA A 87 -14.06 6.54 3.17
C ALA A 87 -13.81 7.29 1.84
N CYS A 88 -14.82 7.99 1.32
CA CYS A 88 -14.66 8.84 0.14
C CYS A 88 -13.66 9.99 0.35
N LYS A 89 -13.60 10.58 1.56
CA LYS A 89 -12.62 11.60 1.91
C LYS A 89 -11.20 11.04 1.86
N ILE A 90 -10.97 9.83 2.39
CA ILE A 90 -9.66 9.15 2.35
C ILE A 90 -9.22 8.93 0.91
N VAL A 91 -10.10 8.38 0.05
CA VAL A 91 -9.80 8.15 -1.37
C VAL A 91 -9.43 9.45 -2.09
N LYS A 92 -10.14 10.55 -1.83
CA LYS A 92 -9.84 11.87 -2.42
C LYS A 92 -8.47 12.41 -1.97
N ILE A 93 -8.09 12.21 -0.72
CA ILE A 93 -6.76 12.59 -0.21
C ILE A 93 -5.67 11.81 -0.96
N LEU A 94 -5.84 10.51 -1.08
CA LEU A 94 -4.93 9.65 -1.83
C LEU A 94 -4.82 10.07 -3.29
N ALA A 95 -5.96 10.25 -3.97
CA ALA A 95 -5.98 10.64 -5.38
C ALA A 95 -5.25 11.95 -5.65
N ASN A 96 -5.44 12.97 -4.79
CA ASN A 96 -4.72 14.23 -4.92
C ASN A 96 -3.22 14.08 -4.70
N ALA A 97 -2.82 13.22 -3.76
CA ALA A 97 -1.41 12.97 -3.48
C ALA A 97 -0.71 12.23 -4.63
N GLU A 98 -1.39 11.24 -5.22
CA GLU A 98 -0.91 10.49 -6.39
C GLU A 98 -0.86 11.39 -7.64
N ALA A 99 -1.89 12.23 -7.88
CA ALA A 99 -1.89 13.20 -8.97
C ALA A 99 -0.64 14.08 -8.92
N LYS A 100 -0.29 14.58 -7.74
CA LYS A 100 0.92 15.39 -7.52
C LYS A 100 2.19 14.59 -7.69
N ALA A 101 2.23 13.36 -7.18
CA ALA A 101 3.41 12.48 -7.28
C ALA A 101 3.72 12.14 -8.74
N HIS A 102 2.70 11.90 -9.55
CA HIS A 102 2.82 11.60 -10.97
C HIS A 102 2.89 12.83 -11.86
N GLY A 103 2.54 14.02 -11.36
CA GLY A 103 2.50 15.24 -12.14
C GLY A 103 1.40 15.24 -13.20
N VAL A 104 0.28 14.56 -12.94
CA VAL A 104 -0.87 14.45 -13.84
C VAL A 104 -2.12 15.12 -13.23
N PRO A 105 -3.10 15.52 -14.06
CA PRO A 105 -4.42 15.93 -13.57
C PRO A 105 -5.12 14.79 -12.81
N LEU A 106 -6.01 15.14 -11.87
CA LEU A 106 -6.71 14.18 -11.02
C LEU A 106 -7.50 13.13 -11.83
N GLU A 107 -8.08 13.55 -12.95
CA GLU A 107 -8.87 12.73 -13.86
C GLU A 107 -8.04 11.67 -14.61
N GLN A 108 -6.72 11.80 -14.58
CA GLN A 108 -5.77 10.89 -15.20
C GLN A 108 -5.05 9.99 -14.19
N VAL A 109 -5.43 10.08 -12.92
CA VAL A 109 -4.86 9.21 -11.89
C VAL A 109 -5.41 7.80 -12.04
N HIS A 110 -4.52 6.86 -12.10
CA HIS A 110 -4.83 5.44 -11.95
C HIS A 110 -4.06 4.91 -10.75
N PHE A 111 -4.77 4.30 -9.83
CA PHE A 111 -4.14 3.69 -8.68
C PHE A 111 -3.48 2.37 -9.09
N HIS A 112 -2.18 2.29 -8.92
CA HIS A 112 -1.40 1.09 -9.19
C HIS A 112 -1.40 0.14 -7.99
N GLU A 113 -1.23 0.67 -6.79
CA GLU A 113 -1.16 -0.11 -5.54
C GLU A 113 -2.46 0.06 -4.71
N VAL A 114 -2.98 1.25 -4.62
CA VAL A 114 -4.19 1.57 -3.84
C VAL A 114 -5.48 1.11 -4.52
N GLY A 115 -5.47 0.81 -5.81
CA GLY A 115 -6.61 0.28 -6.57
C GLY A 115 -6.93 -1.19 -6.29
N ALA A 116 -6.08 -1.87 -5.57
CA ALA A 116 -6.27 -3.25 -5.15
C ALA A 116 -7.46 -3.38 -4.16
N VAL A 117 -8.13 -4.53 -4.20
CA VAL A 117 -9.34 -4.76 -3.38
C VAL A 117 -9.04 -4.69 -1.88
N ASP A 118 -7.89 -5.18 -1.45
CA ASP A 118 -7.42 -5.12 -0.06
C ASP A 118 -7.28 -3.68 0.43
N SER A 119 -6.70 -2.78 -0.36
CA SER A 119 -6.58 -1.36 -0.02
C SER A 119 -7.95 -0.67 0.10
N ILE A 120 -8.90 -1.02 -0.78
CA ILE A 120 -10.29 -0.51 -0.70
C ILE A 120 -10.95 -1.00 0.60
N VAL A 121 -10.76 -2.28 0.94
CA VAL A 121 -11.31 -2.88 2.16
C VAL A 121 -10.68 -2.24 3.41
N ASP A 122 -9.38 -1.97 3.41
CA ASP A 122 -8.71 -1.26 4.51
C ASP A 122 -9.28 0.13 4.74
N ILE A 123 -9.51 0.90 3.67
CA ILE A 123 -10.13 2.23 3.74
C ILE A 123 -11.55 2.14 4.32
N VAL A 124 -12.36 1.22 3.80
CA VAL A 124 -13.74 1.01 4.26
C VAL A 124 -13.77 0.54 5.71
N ALA A 125 -12.92 -0.44 6.07
CA ALA A 125 -12.84 -0.95 7.44
C ALA A 125 -12.42 0.14 8.43
N ALA A 126 -11.42 0.95 8.08
CA ALA A 126 -10.99 2.09 8.91
C ALA A 126 -12.12 3.10 9.10
N ALA A 127 -12.86 3.42 8.05
CA ALA A 127 -13.98 4.37 8.11
C ALA A 127 -15.14 3.84 8.96
N VAL A 128 -15.53 2.57 8.79
CA VAL A 128 -16.58 1.92 9.57
C VAL A 128 -16.20 1.80 11.04
N CYS A 129 -14.95 1.41 11.34
CA CYS A 129 -14.46 1.35 12.71
C CYS A 129 -14.45 2.73 13.38
N ALA A 130 -13.98 3.75 12.67
CA ALA A 130 -13.96 5.13 13.16
C ALA A 130 -15.36 5.64 13.47
N ASP A 131 -16.32 5.45 12.57
CA ASP A 131 -17.72 5.81 12.77
C ASP A 131 -18.33 5.09 13.97
N SER A 132 -18.05 3.79 14.11
CA SER A 132 -18.57 2.96 15.22
C SER A 132 -18.01 3.36 16.61
N LEU A 133 -16.84 3.98 16.67
CA LEU A 133 -16.24 4.44 17.92
C LEU A 133 -16.87 5.72 18.46
N ASN A 134 -17.58 6.48 17.61
CA ASN A 134 -18.32 7.68 17.97
C ASN A 134 -17.52 8.63 18.89
N PHE A 135 -16.32 9.01 18.46
CA PHE A 135 -15.43 9.91 19.16
C PHE A 135 -15.75 11.38 18.80
N ASP A 136 -15.48 12.29 19.75
CA ASP A 136 -15.62 13.73 19.51
C ASP A 136 -14.39 14.30 18.79
N GLU A 137 -13.19 13.86 19.18
CA GLU A 137 -11.92 14.34 18.63
C GLU A 137 -10.92 13.19 18.38
N VAL A 138 -10.07 13.37 17.38
CA VAL A 138 -8.96 12.47 17.08
C VAL A 138 -7.65 13.23 17.13
N TYR A 139 -6.79 12.81 18.04
CA TYR A 139 -5.48 13.40 18.26
C TYR A 139 -4.41 12.57 17.54
N ILE A 140 -3.73 13.19 16.59
CA ILE A 140 -2.56 12.59 15.90
C ILE A 140 -1.42 13.59 15.98
N PRO A 141 -0.62 13.56 17.07
CA PRO A 141 0.45 14.53 17.30
C PRO A 141 1.54 14.47 16.22
N GLN A 142 1.88 13.26 15.79
CA GLN A 142 2.87 13.01 14.74
C GLN A 142 2.74 11.60 14.17
N LEU A 143 3.29 11.39 12.97
CA LEU A 143 3.54 10.08 12.39
C LEU A 143 5.02 9.75 12.51
N ASN A 144 5.35 8.49 12.77
CA ASN A 144 6.73 8.02 12.83
C ASN A 144 7.02 7.25 11.54
N GLU A 145 7.97 7.75 10.76
CA GLU A 145 8.36 7.17 9.48
C GLU A 145 9.75 6.53 9.58
N GLY A 146 9.99 5.51 8.76
CA GLY A 146 11.30 4.92 8.61
C GLY A 146 12.22 5.73 7.70
N ARG A 147 13.27 5.09 7.21
CA ARG A 147 14.24 5.70 6.30
C ARG A 147 14.72 4.70 5.26
N GLY A 148 15.51 5.19 4.31
CA GLY A 148 16.08 4.38 3.25
C GLY A 148 15.21 4.39 2.01
N MET A 149 15.01 3.23 1.42
CA MET A 149 14.30 3.06 0.15
C MET A 149 13.27 1.95 0.30
N VAL A 150 12.18 2.05 -0.43
CA VAL A 150 11.17 1.00 -0.56
C VAL A 150 11.00 0.62 -2.03
N ARG A 151 10.89 -0.68 -2.30
CA ARG A 151 10.57 -1.18 -3.64
C ARG A 151 9.06 -1.25 -3.80
N CYS A 152 8.56 -0.68 -4.88
CA CYS A 152 7.16 -0.68 -5.25
C CYS A 152 7.01 -0.90 -6.77
N GLN A 153 5.80 -0.87 -7.30
CA GLN A 153 5.56 -1.02 -8.76
C GLN A 153 6.30 0.04 -9.60
N HIS A 154 6.60 1.21 -9.06
CA HIS A 154 7.38 2.27 -9.70
C HIS A 154 8.91 2.08 -9.56
N GLY A 155 9.35 0.96 -9.00
CA GLY A 155 10.75 0.70 -8.71
C GLY A 155 11.15 1.08 -7.29
N LEU A 156 12.38 1.53 -7.12
CA LEU A 156 12.94 1.87 -5.81
C LEU A 156 12.70 3.35 -5.49
N LEU A 157 11.90 3.65 -4.48
CA LEU A 157 11.56 5.00 -4.06
C LEU A 157 12.17 5.36 -2.70
N PRO A 158 12.56 6.63 -2.50
CA PRO A 158 13.02 7.11 -1.20
C PRO A 158 11.86 7.22 -0.21
N ILE A 159 12.15 7.00 1.08
CA ILE A 159 11.22 7.14 2.19
C ILE A 159 11.40 8.51 2.85
N PRO A 160 10.29 9.27 3.08
CA PRO A 160 8.90 8.96 2.74
C PRO A 160 8.65 8.96 1.23
N VAL A 161 7.79 8.07 0.76
CA VAL A 161 7.42 8.02 -0.66
C VAL A 161 6.70 9.29 -1.10
N PRO A 162 6.73 9.68 -2.40
CA PRO A 162 6.21 10.96 -2.87
C PRO A 162 4.75 11.22 -2.46
N ALA A 163 3.88 10.23 -2.53
CA ALA A 163 2.48 10.38 -2.13
C ALA A 163 2.35 10.70 -0.63
N VAL A 164 3.11 10.03 0.24
CA VAL A 164 3.15 10.33 1.69
C VAL A 164 3.64 11.75 1.92
N ALA A 165 4.73 12.16 1.27
CA ALA A 165 5.25 13.53 1.39
C ALA A 165 4.21 14.58 1.00
N ASN A 166 3.44 14.32 -0.08
CA ASN A 166 2.36 15.21 -0.53
C ASN A 166 1.22 15.28 0.51
N ILE A 167 0.77 14.15 1.06
CA ILE A 167 -0.28 14.12 2.10
C ILE A 167 0.17 14.88 3.35
N ILE A 168 1.38 14.63 3.83
CA ILE A 168 1.96 15.30 4.99
C ILE A 168 1.97 16.82 4.80
N THR A 169 2.41 17.28 3.61
CA THR A 169 2.48 18.70 3.28
C THR A 169 1.10 19.35 3.21
N ASP A 170 0.17 18.73 2.48
CA ASP A 170 -1.17 19.31 2.25
C ASP A 170 -2.03 19.36 3.52
N HIS A 171 -1.83 18.40 4.40
CA HIS A 171 -2.60 18.27 5.64
C HIS A 171 -1.84 18.72 6.88
N HIS A 172 -0.63 19.28 6.74
CA HIS A 172 0.19 19.77 7.84
C HIS A 172 0.37 18.74 8.96
N LEU A 173 0.59 17.46 8.59
CA LEU A 173 0.90 16.42 9.53
C LEU A 173 2.37 16.54 9.97
N LYS A 174 2.65 16.26 11.24
CA LYS A 174 4.03 16.20 11.72
C LYS A 174 4.59 14.81 11.44
N LEU A 175 5.80 14.77 10.87
CA LEU A 175 6.52 13.55 10.57
C LEU A 175 7.83 13.50 11.33
N GLN A 176 8.09 12.40 12.02
CA GLN A 176 9.37 12.11 12.65
C GLN A 176 10.04 10.96 11.90
N ILE A 177 11.21 11.22 11.31
CA ILE A 177 12.01 10.16 10.72
C ILE A 177 12.74 9.41 11.84
N THR A 178 12.59 8.10 11.86
CA THR A 178 13.21 7.18 12.81
C THR A 178 14.48 6.57 12.24
N ASN A 179 15.14 5.71 13.01
CA ASN A 179 16.30 4.94 12.53
C ASN A 179 15.92 3.58 11.94
N VAL A 180 14.64 3.28 11.82
CA VAL A 180 14.15 2.01 11.25
C VAL A 180 14.30 2.04 9.74
N GLU A 181 14.95 1.03 9.17
CA GLU A 181 15.01 0.86 7.73
C GLU A 181 13.66 0.32 7.22
N GLY A 182 13.09 0.98 6.22
CA GLY A 182 11.81 0.62 5.61
C GLY A 182 10.69 1.62 5.83
N GLU A 183 9.61 1.46 5.07
CA GLU A 183 8.43 2.31 5.10
C GLU A 183 7.52 1.94 6.27
N LEU A 184 7.32 2.86 7.22
CA LEU A 184 6.40 2.71 8.34
C LEU A 184 5.06 3.42 8.09
N VAL A 185 5.05 4.43 7.23
CA VAL A 185 3.87 5.23 6.88
C VAL A 185 3.56 5.04 5.40
N THR A 186 2.56 4.23 5.10
CA THR A 186 2.09 4.04 3.72
C THR A 186 1.20 5.19 3.26
N PRO A 187 1.01 5.43 1.95
CA PRO A 187 0.07 6.43 1.45
C PRO A 187 -1.34 6.28 2.03
N THR A 188 -1.86 5.05 2.08
CA THR A 188 -3.18 4.75 2.66
C THR A 188 -3.23 5.12 4.15
N GLY A 189 -2.21 4.73 4.92
CA GLY A 189 -2.11 5.07 6.35
C GLY A 189 -2.03 6.57 6.60
N ALA A 190 -1.24 7.30 5.81
CA ALA A 190 -1.16 8.75 5.87
C ALA A 190 -2.50 9.43 5.55
N ALA A 191 -3.21 8.94 4.52
CA ALA A 191 -4.51 9.48 4.12
C ALA A 191 -5.59 9.24 5.18
N ILE A 192 -5.60 8.05 5.81
CA ILE A 192 -6.49 7.74 6.94
C ILE A 192 -6.20 8.71 8.10
N ALA A 193 -4.93 8.89 8.47
CA ALA A 193 -4.52 9.81 9.52
C ALA A 193 -4.95 11.26 9.21
N ALA A 194 -4.73 11.72 7.98
CA ALA A 194 -5.13 13.05 7.52
C ALA A 194 -6.66 13.26 7.54
N ALA A 195 -7.41 12.22 7.17
CA ALA A 195 -8.87 12.28 7.14
C ALA A 195 -9.49 12.30 8.53
N LEU A 196 -8.91 11.55 9.47
CA LEU A 196 -9.42 11.37 10.84
C LEU A 196 -9.00 12.52 11.79
N ARG A 197 -7.79 13.05 11.64
CA ARG A 197 -7.24 14.01 12.59
C ARG A 197 -8.10 15.27 12.70
N THR A 198 -8.56 15.57 13.91
CA THR A 198 -9.22 16.82 14.26
C THR A 198 -8.31 17.76 15.05
N SER A 199 -7.35 17.20 15.82
CA SER A 199 -6.38 17.96 16.59
C SER A 199 -5.00 17.30 16.58
N GLU A 200 -3.96 18.11 16.69
CA GLU A 200 -2.56 17.68 16.82
C GLU A 200 -2.03 17.79 18.26
N GLN A 201 -2.77 18.44 19.13
CA GLN A 201 -2.38 18.69 20.52
C GLN A 201 -3.14 17.75 21.43
N LEU A 202 -2.41 16.85 22.08
CA LEU A 202 -2.98 16.05 23.15
C LEU A 202 -3.34 16.94 24.34
N PRO A 203 -4.43 16.63 25.08
CA PRO A 203 -4.71 17.25 26.38
C PRO A 203 -3.51 17.06 27.33
N GLU A 204 -3.26 18.05 28.17
CA GLU A 204 -2.18 17.97 29.17
C GLU A 204 -2.36 16.79 30.13
N GLN A 205 -3.61 16.45 30.43
CA GLN A 205 -3.99 15.32 31.29
C GLN A 205 -5.16 14.57 30.64
N PHE A 206 -5.11 13.27 30.67
CA PHE A 206 -6.19 12.40 30.20
C PHE A 206 -6.11 11.03 30.89
N VAL A 207 -7.22 10.34 30.90
CA VAL A 207 -7.31 8.95 31.39
C VAL A 207 -7.42 8.04 30.16
N ILE A 208 -6.60 6.99 30.12
CA ILE A 208 -6.72 5.98 29.06
C ILE A 208 -7.82 5.00 29.47
N GLU A 209 -8.88 4.93 28.68
CA GLU A 209 -10.01 4.03 28.91
C GLU A 209 -9.84 2.69 28.18
N LYS A 210 -9.36 2.73 26.92
CA LYS A 210 -9.18 1.54 26.10
C LYS A 210 -7.95 1.69 25.22
N VAL A 211 -7.33 0.54 24.90
CA VAL A 211 -6.18 0.45 23.97
C VAL A 211 -6.46 -0.60 22.94
N GLY A 212 -6.32 -0.24 21.67
CA GLY A 212 -6.32 -1.14 20.54
C GLY A 212 -4.92 -1.20 19.90
N MET A 213 -4.53 -2.37 19.40
CA MET A 213 -3.25 -2.59 18.72
C MET A 213 -3.51 -3.31 17.41
N GLY A 214 -3.08 -2.73 16.30
CA GLY A 214 -3.04 -3.35 14.98
C GLY A 214 -1.59 -3.65 14.59
N ALA A 215 -1.35 -4.76 13.90
CA ALA A 215 -0.05 -5.13 13.37
C ALA A 215 -0.13 -5.32 11.85
N GLY A 216 0.88 -4.85 11.13
CA GLY A 216 1.09 -5.20 9.74
C GLY A 216 1.86 -6.52 9.60
N LYS A 217 1.97 -7.01 8.37
CA LYS A 217 2.67 -8.26 8.04
C LYS A 217 4.18 -8.07 7.87
N ARG A 218 4.63 -6.84 7.61
CA ARG A 218 6.06 -6.53 7.41
C ARG A 218 6.83 -6.64 8.72
N GLU A 219 8.01 -7.26 8.67
CA GLU A 219 8.93 -7.36 9.79
C GLU A 219 9.93 -6.21 9.77
N TYR A 220 10.12 -5.58 10.91
CA TYR A 220 11.07 -4.49 11.12
C TYR A 220 11.92 -4.79 12.36
N GLU A 221 13.03 -4.07 12.53
CA GLU A 221 13.84 -4.13 13.77
C GLU A 221 13.04 -3.70 15.00
N CYS A 222 12.01 -2.90 14.83
CA CYS A 222 11.07 -2.52 15.87
C CYS A 222 9.73 -3.25 15.71
N VAL A 223 8.91 -3.21 16.76
CA VAL A 223 7.54 -3.75 16.69
C VAL A 223 6.71 -2.85 15.79
N GLY A 224 6.39 -3.34 14.58
CA GLY A 224 5.57 -2.64 13.59
C GLY A 224 4.08 -2.67 13.96
N VAL A 225 3.66 -1.85 14.92
CA VAL A 225 2.27 -1.78 15.38
C VAL A 225 1.73 -0.35 15.40
N LEU A 226 0.47 -0.23 15.02
CA LEU A 226 -0.33 0.95 15.28
C LEU A 226 -1.06 0.79 16.63
N ARG A 227 -0.98 1.80 17.47
CA ARG A 227 -1.70 1.84 18.75
C ARG A 227 -2.72 2.96 18.75
N ALA A 228 -3.99 2.61 18.92
CA ALA A 228 -5.07 3.54 19.14
C ALA A 228 -5.47 3.51 20.63
N MET A 229 -5.75 4.67 21.21
CA MET A 229 -6.17 4.81 22.59
C MET A 229 -7.45 5.65 22.65
N MET A 230 -8.46 5.16 23.37
CA MET A 230 -9.58 6.00 23.79
C MET A 230 -9.18 6.68 25.08
N VAL A 231 -9.37 7.98 25.12
CA VAL A 231 -9.00 8.82 26.27
C VAL A 231 -10.20 9.70 26.68
N ALA A 232 -10.30 10.01 27.94
CA ALA A 232 -11.29 10.91 28.55
C ALA A 232 -10.60 11.96 29.40
#